data_030394994ff090ce7486702e37375c91
#
_entry.id   030394994ff090ce7486702e37375c91
#
_cell.length_a   1.000
_cell.length_b   1.000
_cell.length_c   1.000
_cell.angle_alpha   90.00
_cell.angle_beta   90.00
_cell.angle_gamma   90.00
#
_symmetry.space_group_name_H-M   'P 1'
#
loop_
_entity.id
_entity.type
_entity.pdbx_description
1 polymer ?
#
loop_
_entity_poly.entity_id
_entity_poly.type
_entity_poly.pdbx_seq_one_letter_code
_entity_poly.pdbx_strand_id
1 'polypeptide(L)'
;MSTPAAGAPPLLNIANVLTGVRLVLVPVFLAALFVDHGQSVEWRIAAFGVFAVAAFTDRLDGQLARSRGLVTAFGTVADPIADKALTGSALIGLSMLGLVPWWATVVMLGREIAITLLRFAVLRHGIIPASRGGKAKTLTQAIAIGFYLVPLPELIGAATAVAWVRGALLALALLLTVATGADYVLRAMRLRATASTVASDSEAA
;
A
#
# COMPACT_ATOMS: atom_id res chain seq x y z
N MET A 1 -39.62 6.77 21.00
CA MET A 1 -38.53 7.75 20.88
C MET A 1 -37.68 7.29 19.71
N SER A 2 -37.85 7.93 18.56
CA SER A 2 -37.09 7.64 17.33
C SER A 2 -35.71 8.27 17.48
N THR A 3 -34.65 7.44 17.48
CA THR A 3 -33.27 7.90 17.41
C THR A 3 -33.08 8.67 16.10
N PRO A 4 -32.55 9.91 16.10
CA PRO A 4 -32.29 10.62 14.86
C PRO A 4 -31.30 9.82 14.04
N ALA A 5 -31.60 9.55 12.79
CA ALA A 5 -30.68 8.96 11.83
C ALA A 5 -29.42 9.83 11.81
N ALA A 6 -28.27 9.29 12.22
CA ALA A 6 -26.99 9.97 12.14
C ALA A 6 -26.77 10.32 10.66
N GLY A 7 -26.81 11.62 10.32
CA GLY A 7 -26.58 12.10 8.97
C GLY A 7 -25.24 11.59 8.45
N ALA A 8 -25.17 11.31 7.13
CA ALA A 8 -23.91 10.89 6.50
C ALA A 8 -22.78 11.88 6.84
N PRO A 9 -21.58 11.41 7.20
CA PRO A 9 -20.47 12.29 7.55
C PRO A 9 -20.15 13.23 6.37
N PRO A 10 -19.78 14.50 6.64
CA PRO A 10 -19.51 15.48 5.59
C PRO A 10 -18.37 14.99 4.68
N LEU A 11 -18.49 15.27 3.38
CA LEU A 11 -17.45 14.93 2.39
C LEU A 11 -16.12 15.63 2.70
N LEU A 12 -16.17 16.88 3.21
CA LEU A 12 -15.01 17.61 3.73
C LEU A 12 -14.81 17.24 5.20
N ASN A 13 -14.25 16.06 5.45
CA ASN A 13 -13.77 15.67 6.75
C ASN A 13 -12.23 15.47 6.71
N ILE A 14 -11.62 15.43 7.89
CA ILE A 14 -10.17 15.38 8.02
C ILE A 14 -9.55 14.17 7.29
N ALA A 15 -10.23 13.03 7.27
CA ALA A 15 -9.74 11.83 6.59
C ALA A 15 -9.68 12.04 5.07
N ASN A 16 -10.77 12.54 4.47
CA ASN A 16 -10.82 12.80 3.02
C ASN A 16 -9.82 13.90 2.59
N VAL A 17 -9.63 14.93 3.44
CA VAL A 17 -8.60 15.97 3.19
C VAL A 17 -7.21 15.35 3.18
N LEU A 18 -6.88 14.51 4.15
CA LEU A 18 -5.57 13.84 4.22
C LEU A 18 -5.33 12.89 3.02
N THR A 19 -6.37 12.19 2.56
CA THR A 19 -6.31 11.40 1.32
C THR A 19 -6.05 12.28 0.09
N GLY A 20 -6.73 13.43 0.00
CA GLY A 20 -6.49 14.42 -1.07
C GLY A 20 -5.07 14.98 -1.05
N VAL A 21 -4.57 15.35 0.12
CA VAL A 21 -3.17 15.80 0.31
C VAL A 21 -2.19 14.74 -0.15
N ARG A 22 -2.41 13.47 0.20
CA ARG A 22 -1.55 12.36 -0.23
C ARG A 22 -1.52 12.22 -1.76
N LEU A 23 -2.66 12.35 -2.45
CA LEU A 23 -2.69 12.32 -3.91
C LEU A 23 -1.88 13.46 -4.53
N VAL A 24 -1.88 14.64 -3.92
CA VAL A 24 -1.04 15.77 -4.34
C VAL A 24 0.44 15.53 -4.02
N LEU A 25 0.75 14.86 -2.91
CA LEU A 25 2.13 14.54 -2.54
C LEU A 25 2.78 13.54 -3.50
N VAL A 26 2.03 12.68 -4.21
CA VAL A 26 2.58 11.75 -5.20
C VAL A 26 3.33 12.46 -6.32
N PRO A 27 2.74 13.41 -7.07
CA PRO A 27 3.50 14.13 -8.10
C PRO A 27 4.63 14.99 -7.52
N VAL A 28 4.48 15.58 -6.32
CA VAL A 28 5.55 16.32 -5.64
C VAL A 28 6.72 15.39 -5.32
N PHE A 29 6.43 14.20 -4.81
CA PHE A 29 7.42 13.16 -4.57
C PHE A 29 8.19 12.80 -5.84
N LEU A 30 7.47 12.50 -6.94
CA LEU A 30 8.09 12.16 -8.22
C LEU A 30 8.93 13.31 -8.77
N ALA A 31 8.42 14.53 -8.70
CA ALA A 31 9.18 15.71 -9.13
C ALA A 31 10.50 15.81 -8.36
N ALA A 32 10.47 15.70 -7.03
CA ALA A 32 11.69 15.72 -6.22
C ALA A 32 12.64 14.55 -6.54
N LEU A 33 12.09 13.34 -6.73
CA LEU A 33 12.89 12.15 -7.01
C LEU A 33 13.66 12.24 -8.34
N PHE A 34 13.06 12.86 -9.35
CA PHE A 34 13.66 12.94 -10.69
C PHE A 34 14.49 14.20 -10.95
N VAL A 35 14.61 15.11 -9.99
CA VAL A 35 15.57 16.22 -10.12
C VAL A 35 16.96 15.66 -10.33
N ASP A 36 17.67 16.21 -11.31
CA ASP A 36 19.01 15.80 -11.68
C ASP A 36 19.14 14.29 -11.93
N HIS A 37 18.14 13.71 -12.57
CA HIS A 37 18.06 12.26 -12.83
C HIS A 37 18.23 11.39 -11.57
N GLY A 38 17.83 11.91 -10.41
CA GLY A 38 17.95 11.24 -9.12
C GLY A 38 19.35 11.19 -8.55
N GLN A 39 20.27 12.02 -9.03
CA GLN A 39 21.66 12.08 -8.54
C GLN A 39 21.86 13.09 -7.40
N SER A 40 20.98 14.09 -7.26
CA SER A 40 21.09 15.08 -6.18
C SER A 40 20.73 14.45 -4.82
N VAL A 41 21.68 14.51 -3.89
CA VAL A 41 21.53 14.03 -2.51
C VAL A 41 20.40 14.76 -1.79
N GLU A 42 20.34 16.08 -1.93
CA GLU A 42 19.37 16.94 -1.27
C GLU A 42 17.94 16.63 -1.74
N TRP A 43 17.75 16.50 -3.05
CA TRP A 43 16.46 16.20 -3.63
C TRP A 43 15.99 14.77 -3.35
N ARG A 44 16.89 13.80 -3.24
CA ARG A 44 16.56 12.45 -2.81
C ARG A 44 16.13 12.40 -1.34
N ILE A 45 16.79 13.19 -0.46
CA ILE A 45 16.37 13.36 0.93
C ILE A 45 15.00 14.04 1.00
N ALA A 46 14.76 15.07 0.18
CA ALA A 46 13.46 15.72 0.09
C ALA A 46 12.37 14.75 -0.38
N ALA A 47 12.64 13.96 -1.43
CA ALA A 47 11.73 12.91 -1.90
C ALA A 47 11.43 11.88 -0.81
N PHE A 48 12.44 11.43 -0.06
CA PHE A 48 12.22 10.55 1.09
C PHE A 48 11.34 11.21 2.16
N GLY A 49 11.57 12.49 2.48
CA GLY A 49 10.75 13.25 3.42
C GLY A 49 9.27 13.31 3.00
N VAL A 50 9.01 13.63 1.74
CA VAL A 50 7.64 13.65 1.17
C VAL A 50 7.01 12.25 1.24
N PHE A 51 7.73 11.20 0.85
CA PHE A 51 7.26 9.82 0.94
C PHE A 51 6.94 9.41 2.38
N ALA A 52 7.83 9.72 3.33
CA ALA A 52 7.67 9.38 4.75
C ALA A 52 6.45 10.09 5.36
N VAL A 53 6.28 11.39 5.08
CA VAL A 53 5.11 12.16 5.53
C VAL A 53 3.82 11.56 4.95
N ALA A 54 3.79 11.28 3.65
CA ALA A 54 2.62 10.69 3.01
C ALA A 54 2.28 9.29 3.57
N ALA A 55 3.29 8.44 3.78
CA ALA A 55 3.11 7.10 4.34
C ALA A 55 2.71 7.11 5.82
N PHE A 56 3.18 8.09 6.60
CA PHE A 56 2.80 8.26 8.00
C PHE A 56 1.38 8.80 8.14
N THR A 57 1.03 9.77 7.31
CA THR A 57 -0.31 10.38 7.28
C THR A 57 -1.37 9.32 6.97
N ASP A 58 -1.11 8.38 6.03
CA ASP A 58 -1.99 7.25 5.72
C ASP A 58 -2.35 6.38 6.93
N ARG A 59 -1.40 6.17 7.84
CA ARG A 59 -1.67 5.39 9.05
C ARG A 59 -2.51 6.14 10.06
N LEU A 60 -2.32 7.45 10.17
CA LEU A 60 -3.04 8.30 11.11
C LEU A 60 -4.49 8.50 10.68
N ASP A 61 -4.73 8.82 9.40
CA ASP A 61 -6.09 9.10 8.91
C ASP A 61 -6.97 7.85 8.94
N GLY A 62 -6.43 6.69 8.55
CA GLY A 62 -7.16 5.42 8.63
C GLY A 62 -7.52 5.01 10.06
N GLN A 63 -6.70 5.35 11.07
CA GLN A 63 -7.04 5.14 12.48
C GLN A 63 -8.09 6.15 12.95
N LEU A 64 -7.90 7.43 12.61
CA LEU A 64 -8.78 8.52 13.02
C LEU A 64 -10.18 8.39 12.40
N ALA A 65 -10.27 8.05 11.13
CA ALA A 65 -11.55 7.82 10.45
C ALA A 65 -12.36 6.72 11.12
N ARG A 66 -11.71 5.59 11.46
CA ARG A 66 -12.37 4.46 12.14
C ARG A 66 -12.77 4.79 13.57
N SER A 67 -11.92 5.48 14.34
CA SER A 67 -12.21 5.81 15.74
C SER A 67 -13.31 6.87 15.89
N ARG A 68 -13.50 7.73 14.91
CA ARG A 68 -14.48 8.83 14.94
C ARG A 68 -15.72 8.60 14.07
N GLY A 69 -15.85 7.44 13.41
CA GLY A 69 -16.99 7.15 12.53
C GLY A 69 -17.07 8.05 11.29
N LEU A 70 -15.95 8.64 10.86
CA LEU A 70 -15.87 9.57 9.73
C LEU A 70 -15.66 8.86 8.37
N VAL A 71 -16.01 7.60 8.28
CA VAL A 71 -15.86 6.82 7.05
C VAL A 71 -16.89 7.28 6.02
N THR A 72 -16.42 7.76 4.87
CA THR A 72 -17.27 8.19 3.75
C THR A 72 -17.15 7.21 2.58
N ALA A 73 -18.16 7.19 1.69
CA ALA A 73 -18.11 6.42 0.45
C ALA A 73 -16.91 6.85 -0.42
N PHE A 74 -16.60 8.15 -0.47
CA PHE A 74 -15.44 8.68 -1.18
C PHE A 74 -14.13 8.17 -0.57
N GLY A 75 -13.91 8.29 0.74
CA GLY A 75 -12.72 7.80 1.43
C GLY A 75 -12.51 6.31 1.21
N THR A 76 -13.57 5.50 1.30
CA THR A 76 -13.50 4.04 1.09
C THR A 76 -12.89 3.66 -0.27
N VAL A 77 -13.09 4.48 -1.31
CA VAL A 77 -12.53 4.26 -2.65
C VAL A 77 -11.19 4.99 -2.83
N ALA A 78 -11.09 6.22 -2.36
CA ALA A 78 -9.92 7.08 -2.57
C ALA A 78 -8.69 6.62 -1.76
N ASP A 79 -8.87 6.16 -0.52
CA ASP A 79 -7.76 5.70 0.34
C ASP A 79 -6.95 4.55 -0.28
N PRO A 80 -7.56 3.43 -0.73
CA PRO A 80 -6.82 2.37 -1.40
C PRO A 80 -6.12 2.82 -2.69
N ILE A 81 -6.67 3.80 -3.41
CA ILE A 81 -6.06 4.34 -4.62
C ILE A 81 -4.84 5.18 -4.26
N ALA A 82 -4.97 6.08 -3.28
CA ALA A 82 -3.89 6.96 -2.84
C ALA A 82 -2.69 6.18 -2.25
N ASP A 83 -2.96 5.15 -1.43
CA ASP A 83 -1.92 4.26 -0.88
C ASP A 83 -1.15 3.55 -2.00
N LYS A 84 -1.87 2.98 -2.97
CA LYS A 84 -1.25 2.31 -4.10
C LYS A 84 -0.55 3.27 -5.06
N ALA A 85 -1.06 4.47 -5.24
CA ALA A 85 -0.42 5.50 -6.05
C ALA A 85 0.94 5.89 -5.46
N LEU A 86 1.02 6.12 -4.15
CA LEU A 86 2.27 6.46 -3.47
C LEU A 86 3.30 5.33 -3.56
N THR A 87 2.93 4.12 -3.13
CA THR A 87 3.84 2.97 -3.13
C THR A 87 4.22 2.55 -4.55
N GLY A 88 3.26 2.58 -5.48
CA GLY A 88 3.48 2.24 -6.88
C GLY A 88 4.39 3.23 -7.58
N SER A 89 4.16 4.53 -7.40
CA SER A 89 5.02 5.57 -7.98
C SER A 89 6.44 5.51 -7.43
N ALA A 90 6.61 5.20 -6.13
CA ALA A 90 7.93 5.03 -5.53
C ALA A 90 8.69 3.84 -6.13
N LEU A 91 8.06 2.67 -6.26
CA LEU A 91 8.69 1.49 -6.86
C LEU A 91 9.02 1.72 -8.34
N ILE A 92 8.10 2.29 -9.10
CA ILE A 92 8.31 2.62 -10.52
C ILE A 92 9.44 3.64 -10.66
N GLY A 93 9.42 4.73 -9.89
CA GLY A 93 10.44 5.77 -9.92
C GLY A 93 11.83 5.22 -9.59
N LEU A 94 11.95 4.40 -8.52
CA LEU A 94 13.21 3.74 -8.18
C LEU A 94 13.69 2.77 -9.26
N SER A 95 12.77 2.08 -9.96
CA SER A 95 13.14 1.20 -11.08
C SER A 95 13.57 1.99 -12.31
N MET A 96 12.93 3.12 -12.61
CA MET A 96 13.37 4.03 -13.68
C MET A 96 14.76 4.60 -13.44
N LEU A 97 15.13 4.84 -12.18
CA LEU A 97 16.48 5.25 -11.79
C LEU A 97 17.48 4.07 -11.70
N GLY A 98 17.07 2.85 -12.02
CA GLY A 98 17.92 1.66 -11.95
C GLY A 98 18.28 1.20 -10.54
N LEU A 99 17.67 1.78 -9.50
CA LEU A 99 17.93 1.46 -8.09
C LEU A 99 17.22 0.17 -7.64
N VAL A 100 16.03 -0.10 -8.17
CA VAL A 100 15.26 -1.32 -7.91
C VAL A 100 15.08 -2.07 -9.25
N PRO A 101 15.32 -3.38 -9.31
CA PRO A 101 15.13 -4.14 -10.54
C PRO A 101 13.65 -4.21 -10.93
N TRP A 102 13.33 -4.02 -12.20
CA TRP A 102 11.96 -3.98 -12.72
C TRP A 102 11.13 -5.22 -12.39
N TRP A 103 11.76 -6.41 -12.40
CA TRP A 103 11.04 -7.63 -12.06
C TRP A 103 10.47 -7.61 -10.63
N ALA A 104 11.20 -7.00 -9.66
CA ALA A 104 10.72 -6.87 -8.29
C ALA A 104 9.51 -5.92 -8.21
N THR A 105 9.57 -4.80 -8.90
CA THR A 105 8.46 -3.85 -9.03
C THR A 105 7.24 -4.51 -9.66
N VAL A 106 7.41 -5.25 -10.75
CA VAL A 106 6.31 -5.96 -11.44
C VAL A 106 5.66 -7.00 -10.52
N VAL A 107 6.46 -7.80 -9.79
CA VAL A 107 5.93 -8.79 -8.84
C VAL A 107 5.15 -8.11 -7.72
N MET A 108 5.70 -7.05 -7.13
CA MET A 108 5.04 -6.33 -6.03
C MET A 108 3.73 -5.68 -6.47
N LEU A 109 3.74 -4.90 -7.56
CA LEU A 109 2.55 -4.21 -8.05
C LEU A 109 1.53 -5.17 -8.65
N GLY A 110 1.98 -6.17 -9.42
CA GLY A 110 1.10 -7.19 -9.98
C GLY A 110 0.33 -7.93 -8.89
N ARG A 111 1.02 -8.30 -7.80
CA ARG A 111 0.34 -8.90 -6.63
C ARG A 111 -0.66 -7.94 -5.99
N GLU A 112 -0.33 -6.65 -5.83
CA GLU A 112 -1.28 -5.67 -5.26
C GLU A 112 -2.57 -5.58 -6.08
N ILE A 113 -2.42 -5.50 -7.39
CA ILE A 113 -3.55 -5.45 -8.33
C ILE A 113 -4.33 -6.76 -8.28
N ALA A 114 -3.65 -7.91 -8.39
CA ALA A 114 -4.29 -9.23 -8.38
C ALA A 114 -5.10 -9.48 -7.10
N ILE A 115 -4.55 -9.17 -5.92
CA ILE A 115 -5.28 -9.33 -4.65
C ILE A 115 -6.45 -8.35 -4.55
N THR A 116 -6.33 -7.16 -5.08
CA THR A 116 -7.44 -6.20 -5.10
C THR A 116 -8.59 -6.69 -5.98
N LEU A 117 -8.27 -7.16 -7.18
CA LEU A 117 -9.27 -7.75 -8.08
C LEU A 117 -9.91 -9.01 -7.48
N LEU A 118 -9.10 -9.88 -6.88
CA LEU A 118 -9.59 -11.07 -6.19
C LEU A 118 -10.52 -10.71 -5.02
N ARG A 119 -10.20 -9.66 -4.27
CA ARG A 119 -11.06 -9.17 -3.18
C ARG A 119 -12.43 -8.76 -3.70
N PHE A 120 -12.49 -8.00 -4.79
CA PHE A 120 -13.76 -7.62 -5.42
C PHE A 120 -14.54 -8.84 -5.93
N ALA A 121 -13.86 -9.81 -6.52
CA ALA A 121 -14.50 -11.02 -7.04
C ALA A 121 -15.11 -11.91 -5.92
N VAL A 122 -14.52 -11.89 -4.72
CA VAL A 122 -14.95 -12.74 -3.60
C VAL A 122 -15.94 -12.02 -2.66
N LEU A 123 -16.09 -10.69 -2.77
CA LEU A 123 -17.01 -9.91 -1.90
C LEU A 123 -18.43 -10.47 -1.84
N ARG A 124 -18.92 -11.09 -2.93
CA ARG A 124 -20.24 -11.73 -2.99
C ARG A 124 -20.35 -13.00 -2.14
N HIS A 125 -19.21 -13.64 -1.80
CA HIS A 125 -19.16 -14.91 -1.07
C HIS A 125 -18.74 -14.74 0.39
N GLY A 126 -18.35 -13.53 0.81
CA GLY A 126 -17.98 -13.24 2.18
C GLY A 126 -16.83 -12.22 2.29
N ILE A 127 -16.56 -11.75 3.50
CA ILE A 127 -15.50 -10.78 3.80
C ILE A 127 -14.29 -11.53 4.34
N ILE A 128 -13.14 -11.44 3.64
CA ILE A 128 -11.87 -11.95 4.13
C ILE A 128 -11.23 -10.87 5.02
N PRO A 129 -11.07 -11.12 6.33
CA PRO A 129 -10.44 -10.15 7.23
C PRO A 129 -8.96 -9.94 6.87
N ALA A 130 -8.46 -8.71 7.13
CA ALA A 130 -7.05 -8.38 6.92
C ALA A 130 -6.14 -9.26 7.81
N SER A 131 -5.17 -9.95 7.21
CA SER A 131 -4.23 -10.79 7.95
C SER A 131 -3.13 -9.94 8.63
N ARG A 132 -2.57 -10.46 9.74
CA ARG A 132 -1.39 -9.84 10.39
C ARG A 132 -0.19 -9.76 9.43
N GLY A 133 -0.03 -10.75 8.56
CA GLY A 133 1.00 -10.77 7.52
C GLY A 133 0.88 -9.62 6.52
N GLY A 134 -0.35 -9.21 6.16
CA GLY A 134 -0.58 -8.06 5.29
C GLY A 134 -0.04 -6.75 5.86
N LYS A 135 -0.18 -6.54 7.19
CA LYS A 135 0.38 -5.36 7.88
C LYS A 135 1.91 -5.38 7.89
N ALA A 136 2.51 -6.55 8.20
CA ALA A 136 3.95 -6.72 8.18
C ALA A 136 4.52 -6.46 6.78
N LYS A 137 3.91 -7.01 5.73
CA LYS A 137 4.29 -6.80 4.32
C LYS A 137 4.31 -5.31 3.98
N THR A 138 3.24 -4.57 4.26
CA THR A 138 3.16 -3.14 3.93
C THR A 138 4.23 -2.33 4.66
N LEU A 139 4.48 -2.64 5.93
CA LEU A 139 5.53 -1.98 6.71
C LEU A 139 6.93 -2.26 6.13
N THR A 140 7.24 -3.53 5.87
CA THR A 140 8.56 -3.94 5.32
C THR A 140 8.79 -3.32 3.95
N GLN A 141 7.76 -3.27 3.10
CA GLN A 141 7.82 -2.64 1.78
C GLN A 141 8.09 -1.14 1.90
N ALA A 142 7.40 -0.42 2.80
CA ALA A 142 7.64 1.01 3.02
C ALA A 142 9.06 1.28 3.55
N ILE A 143 9.56 0.44 4.46
CA ILE A 143 10.94 0.54 4.96
C ILE A 143 11.94 0.28 3.82
N ALA A 144 11.74 -0.76 3.01
CA ALA A 144 12.61 -1.05 1.88
C ALA A 144 12.66 0.14 0.91
N ILE A 145 11.51 0.68 0.50
CA ILE A 145 11.43 1.88 -0.36
C ILE A 145 12.21 3.03 0.27
N GLY A 146 12.02 3.31 1.57
CA GLY A 146 12.72 4.37 2.28
C GLY A 146 14.24 4.20 2.22
N PHE A 147 14.76 2.99 2.42
CA PHE A 147 16.19 2.70 2.32
C PHE A 147 16.76 2.88 0.91
N TYR A 148 15.96 2.69 -0.13
CA TYR A 148 16.36 2.97 -1.51
C TYR A 148 16.27 4.46 -1.85
N LEU A 149 15.32 5.20 -1.28
CA LEU A 149 15.18 6.64 -1.49
C LEU A 149 16.33 7.43 -0.87
N VAL A 150 16.68 7.14 0.40
CA VAL A 150 17.78 7.84 1.06
C VAL A 150 19.11 7.49 0.37
N PRO A 151 19.94 8.48 -0.03
CA PRO A 151 21.24 8.26 -0.68
C PRO A 151 22.32 7.85 0.36
N LEU A 152 22.10 6.72 1.03
CA LEU A 152 22.98 6.24 2.12
C LEU A 152 24.44 6.02 1.70
N PRO A 153 24.77 5.49 0.50
CA PRO A 153 26.16 5.33 0.09
C PRO A 153 26.93 6.65 0.07
N GLU A 154 26.26 7.72 -0.38
CA GLU A 154 26.82 9.07 -0.48
C GLU A 154 26.96 9.73 0.91
N LEU A 155 26.06 9.40 1.84
CA LEU A 155 26.03 9.98 3.20
C LEU A 155 27.02 9.33 4.14
N ILE A 156 27.18 7.99 4.09
CA ILE A 156 27.96 7.23 5.09
C ILE A 156 29.17 6.52 4.51
N GLY A 157 29.39 6.58 3.19
CA GLY A 157 30.56 5.98 2.52
C GLY A 157 30.61 4.45 2.53
N ALA A 158 29.59 3.76 3.02
CA ALA A 158 29.56 2.30 3.19
C ALA A 158 28.76 1.60 2.09
N ALA A 159 29.11 1.85 0.81
CA ALA A 159 28.34 1.41 -0.35
C ALA A 159 28.02 -0.10 -0.36
N THR A 160 29.00 -0.96 -0.06
CA THR A 160 28.81 -2.41 -0.06
C THR A 160 27.82 -2.85 1.04
N ALA A 161 27.97 -2.34 2.27
CA ALA A 161 27.08 -2.68 3.38
C ALA A 161 25.64 -2.19 3.08
N VAL A 162 25.48 -0.98 2.55
CA VAL A 162 24.19 -0.43 2.14
C VAL A 162 23.54 -1.28 1.06
N ALA A 163 24.30 -1.74 0.06
CA ALA A 163 23.79 -2.62 -0.99
C ALA A 163 23.25 -3.94 -0.43
N TRP A 164 23.95 -4.56 0.51
CA TRP A 164 23.48 -5.77 1.18
C TRP A 164 22.21 -5.54 2.00
N VAL A 165 22.14 -4.45 2.76
CA VAL A 165 20.95 -4.11 3.56
C VAL A 165 19.75 -3.83 2.63
N ARG A 166 19.93 -3.05 1.57
CA ARG A 166 18.87 -2.78 0.56
C ARG A 166 18.39 -4.08 -0.08
N GLY A 167 19.32 -4.95 -0.50
CA GLY A 167 18.98 -6.25 -1.09
C GLY A 167 18.22 -7.15 -0.12
N ALA A 168 18.63 -7.23 1.14
CA ALA A 168 17.95 -8.02 2.17
C ALA A 168 16.53 -7.49 2.45
N LEU A 169 16.36 -6.18 2.57
CA LEU A 169 15.05 -5.56 2.77
C LEU A 169 14.12 -5.77 1.58
N LEU A 170 14.63 -5.65 0.36
CA LEU A 170 13.86 -5.92 -0.86
C LEU A 170 13.45 -7.39 -0.94
N ALA A 171 14.37 -8.32 -0.68
CA ALA A 171 14.09 -9.75 -0.64
C ALA A 171 13.04 -10.10 0.42
N LEU A 172 13.14 -9.54 1.62
CA LEU A 172 12.16 -9.74 2.69
C LEU A 172 10.78 -9.18 2.27
N ALA A 173 10.74 -7.99 1.67
CA ALA A 173 9.49 -7.39 1.18
C ALA A 173 8.85 -8.25 0.08
N LEU A 174 9.64 -8.81 -0.83
CA LEU A 174 9.19 -9.74 -1.87
C LEU A 174 8.67 -11.04 -1.29
N LEU A 175 9.40 -11.67 -0.38
CA LEU A 175 8.97 -12.89 0.31
C LEU A 175 7.63 -12.71 1.00
N LEU A 176 7.49 -11.63 1.79
CA LEU A 176 6.23 -11.32 2.46
C LEU A 176 5.11 -11.02 1.46
N THR A 177 5.42 -10.37 0.35
CA THR A 177 4.46 -10.07 -0.72
C THR A 177 3.93 -11.35 -1.34
N VAL A 178 4.79 -12.29 -1.70
CA VAL A 178 4.42 -13.59 -2.30
C VAL A 178 3.69 -14.47 -1.27
N ALA A 179 4.24 -14.63 -0.07
CA ALA A 179 3.66 -15.46 0.98
C ALA A 179 2.25 -15.01 1.38
N THR A 180 2.07 -13.70 1.59
CA THR A 180 0.75 -13.15 1.94
C THR A 180 -0.22 -13.15 0.77
N GLY A 181 0.28 -13.09 -0.47
CA GLY A 181 -0.51 -13.27 -1.69
C GLY A 181 -1.06 -14.69 -1.78
N ALA A 182 -0.20 -15.69 -1.62
CA ALA A 182 -0.57 -17.11 -1.64
C ALA A 182 -1.59 -17.44 -0.52
N ASP A 183 -1.34 -16.99 0.72
CA ASP A 183 -2.29 -17.16 1.83
C ASP A 183 -3.68 -16.58 1.49
N TYR A 184 -3.72 -15.39 0.88
CA TYR A 184 -4.97 -14.75 0.50
C TYR A 184 -5.72 -15.55 -0.58
N VAL A 185 -5.02 -16.03 -1.60
CA VAL A 185 -5.59 -16.87 -2.67
C VAL A 185 -6.18 -18.17 -2.08
N LEU A 186 -5.42 -18.85 -1.21
CA LEU A 186 -5.89 -20.08 -0.55
C LEU A 186 -7.17 -19.85 0.28
N ARG A 187 -7.24 -18.74 1.03
CA ARG A 187 -8.45 -18.37 1.79
C ARG A 187 -9.63 -18.07 0.86
N ALA A 188 -9.39 -17.37 -0.25
CA ALA A 188 -10.43 -17.07 -1.23
C ALA A 188 -10.98 -18.34 -1.89
N MET A 189 -10.12 -19.31 -2.21
CA MET A 189 -10.53 -20.60 -2.76
C MET A 189 -11.37 -21.40 -1.76
N ARG A 190 -10.97 -21.46 -0.48
CA ARG A 190 -11.74 -22.14 0.58
C ARG A 190 -13.13 -21.53 0.74
N LEU A 191 -13.25 -20.20 0.77
CA LEU A 191 -14.55 -19.52 0.89
C LEU A 191 -15.47 -19.86 -0.28
N ARG A 192 -14.94 -19.91 -1.51
CA ARG A 192 -15.74 -20.31 -2.67
C ARG A 192 -16.22 -21.75 -2.58
N ALA A 193 -15.36 -22.68 -2.17
CA ALA A 193 -15.70 -24.09 -2.01
C ALA A 193 -16.83 -24.28 -0.97
N THR A 194 -16.73 -23.61 0.19
CA THR A 194 -17.77 -23.69 1.21
C THR A 194 -19.10 -23.11 0.74
N ALA A 195 -19.08 -21.99 -0.01
CA ALA A 195 -20.31 -21.39 -0.54
C ALA A 195 -21.00 -22.29 -1.59
N SER A 196 -20.26 -23.00 -2.40
CA SER A 196 -20.82 -23.95 -3.38
C SER A 196 -21.46 -25.17 -2.72
N THR A 197 -20.87 -25.67 -1.63
CA THR A 197 -21.43 -26.81 -0.88
C THR A 197 -22.75 -26.44 -0.21
N VAL A 198 -22.83 -25.27 0.43
CA VAL A 198 -24.07 -24.79 1.05
C VAL A 198 -25.19 -24.56 0.02
N ALA A 199 -24.85 -24.07 -1.18
CA ALA A 199 -25.83 -23.90 -2.25
C ALA A 199 -26.39 -25.24 -2.75
N SER A 200 -25.55 -26.26 -2.94
CA SER A 200 -25.98 -27.59 -3.36
C SER A 200 -26.86 -28.29 -2.33
N ASP A 201 -26.56 -28.13 -1.03
CA ASP A 201 -27.35 -28.72 0.04
C ASP A 201 -28.73 -28.04 0.19
N SER A 202 -28.83 -26.75 -0.15
CA SER A 202 -30.10 -26.00 -0.12
C SER A 202 -31.01 -26.30 -1.32
N GLU A 203 -30.46 -26.77 -2.46
CA GLU A 203 -31.24 -27.23 -3.64
C GLU A 203 -31.71 -28.67 -3.51
N ALA A 204 -31.08 -29.46 -2.63
CA ALA A 204 -31.40 -30.86 -2.41
C ALA A 204 -32.45 -31.09 -1.27
N ALA A 205 -32.77 -30.05 -0.49
CA ALA A 205 -33.75 -30.07 0.62
C ALA A 205 -35.06 -29.41 0.24
#